data_cd01541219e13eef8b0078def68b005d
#
_entry.id   cd01541219e13eef8b0078def68b005d
#
_cell.length_a   1.000
_cell.length_b   1.000
_cell.length_c   1.000
_cell.angle_alpha   90.00
_cell.angle_beta   90.00
_cell.angle_gamma   90.00
#
_symmetry.space_group_name_H-M   'P 1'
#
loop_
_entity.id
_entity.type
_entity.pdbx_description
1 polymer ?
#
loop_
_entity_poly.entity_id
_entity_poly.type
_entity_poly.pdbx_seq_one_letter_code
_entity_poly.pdbx_strand_id
1 'polypeptide(L)'
;MERIKTAVEKARGQRSRYGIGSGGAHQHGIGSGKTGEAVGQIQYTQTRSVNVSRDFLREKRVVSGLTQNAFTDAYKILCTQVLQKMRDAGWNALAVTSPGDGEGKTLTAINLAVSMAMEVNQTVLLVDANLRHPSVHEYFGLKVEAGLSDYLTSDVPLENILVNPGIGNFVILPGGKPLLNSSEMLGSPRMAQLVQELKQRYPARIVLFDLPPLLNAADALAFAPYVDAALLVVQEAKTKAEDITRAAELLGSTNLLGTVLNQSISGNVVEQQSGGLLGRLFRRKGG
;
A
#
# COMPACT_ATOMS: atom_id res chain seq x y z
N MET A 1 22.61 -14.94 -29.28
CA MET A 1 23.38 -15.17 -28.04
C MET A 1 24.62 -14.30 -27.89
N GLU A 2 25.23 -13.78 -28.94
CA GLU A 2 26.39 -12.87 -28.87
C GLU A 2 26.12 -11.50 -28.28
N ARG A 3 24.93 -10.91 -28.54
CA ARG A 3 24.60 -9.56 -28.03
C ARG A 3 24.47 -9.45 -26.50
N ILE A 4 24.22 -10.56 -25.81
CA ILE A 4 24.13 -10.59 -24.32
C ILE A 4 25.52 -10.67 -23.70
N LYS A 5 26.48 -11.39 -24.33
CA LYS A 5 27.88 -11.45 -23.87
C LYS A 5 28.55 -10.07 -23.92
N THR A 6 28.34 -9.33 -24.98
CA THR A 6 28.92 -7.98 -25.18
C THR A 6 28.38 -6.95 -24.16
N ALA A 7 27.11 -7.06 -23.73
CA ALA A 7 26.52 -6.19 -22.72
C ALA A 7 27.08 -6.45 -21.31
N VAL A 8 27.34 -7.71 -20.98
CA VAL A 8 27.91 -8.11 -19.68
C VAL A 8 29.40 -7.73 -19.56
N GLU A 9 30.18 -7.83 -20.66
CA GLU A 9 31.56 -7.37 -20.67
C GLU A 9 31.70 -5.85 -20.59
N LYS A 10 30.81 -5.11 -21.21
CA LYS A 10 30.80 -3.64 -21.10
C LYS A 10 30.47 -3.15 -19.68
N ALA A 11 29.62 -3.84 -18.94
CA ALA A 11 29.29 -3.54 -17.55
C ALA A 11 30.45 -3.87 -16.59
N ARG A 12 31.24 -4.91 -16.89
CA ARG A 12 32.47 -5.23 -16.13
C ARG A 12 33.60 -4.24 -16.34
N GLY A 13 33.77 -3.71 -17.55
CA GLY A 13 34.81 -2.71 -17.89
C GLY A 13 34.62 -1.34 -17.24
N GLN A 14 33.42 -0.95 -16.87
CA GLN A 14 33.15 0.33 -16.21
C GLN A 14 33.47 0.32 -14.70
N ARG A 15 33.48 -0.83 -14.04
CA ARG A 15 33.88 -0.95 -12.62
C ARG A 15 35.39 -0.82 -12.37
N SER A 16 36.24 -0.97 -13.39
CA SER A 16 37.69 -0.92 -13.27
C SER A 16 38.31 0.50 -13.43
N ARG A 17 37.54 1.54 -13.72
CA ARG A 17 38.03 2.91 -13.97
C ARG A 17 37.96 3.89 -12.81
N TYR A 18 37.46 3.44 -11.64
CA TYR A 18 37.58 4.24 -10.41
C TYR A 18 38.53 3.53 -9.45
N GLY A 19 39.80 3.48 -9.83
CA GLY A 19 40.89 2.94 -9.06
C GLY A 19 41.41 3.93 -8.04
N ILE A 20 41.55 3.45 -6.87
CA ILE A 20 42.03 4.08 -5.64
C ILE A 20 43.54 4.01 -5.61
N GLY A 21 44.18 5.16 -5.31
CA GLY A 21 45.61 5.26 -5.04
C GLY A 21 45.99 4.64 -3.69
N SER A 22 47.11 3.97 -3.70
CA SER A 22 47.79 3.31 -2.58
C SER A 22 48.45 4.33 -1.65
N GLY A 23 48.44 4.07 -0.34
CA GLY A 23 49.35 4.75 0.58
C GLY A 23 49.09 4.55 2.07
N GLY A 24 49.95 3.82 2.77
CA GLY A 24 50.26 4.02 4.17
C GLY A 24 49.70 3.03 5.19
N ALA A 25 50.51 2.08 5.60
CA ALA A 25 50.34 1.21 6.75
C ALA A 25 50.44 1.99 8.07
N HIS A 26 49.47 1.86 8.96
CA HIS A 26 49.67 1.95 10.40
C HIS A 26 48.72 0.99 11.10
N GLN A 27 49.35 0.06 11.86
CA GLN A 27 48.66 -0.83 12.82
C GLN A 27 48.11 0.00 13.96
N HIS A 28 46.82 -0.23 14.32
CA HIS A 28 46.39 -0.36 15.71
C HIS A 28 44.88 -0.67 15.80
N GLY A 29 44.53 -1.61 16.67
CA GLY A 29 43.26 -1.63 17.40
C GLY A 29 42.14 -2.48 16.76
N ILE A 30 41.99 -3.66 17.31
CA ILE A 30 40.80 -4.52 17.20
C ILE A 30 39.57 -3.73 17.67
N GLY A 31 38.73 -3.30 16.74
CA GLY A 31 37.43 -2.70 16.99
C GLY A 31 36.35 -3.59 16.34
N SER A 32 35.55 -4.22 17.17
CA SER A 32 34.42 -5.07 16.80
C SER A 32 33.53 -4.43 15.78
N GLY A 33 33.31 -5.12 14.65
CA GLY A 33 32.37 -4.72 13.62
C GLY A 33 30.97 -4.54 14.19
N LYS A 34 30.41 -3.36 14.00
CA LYS A 34 28.97 -3.10 14.21
C LYS A 34 28.20 -3.93 13.17
N THR A 35 27.72 -5.08 13.60
CA THR A 35 26.62 -5.79 12.96
C THR A 35 25.45 -4.86 12.86
N GLY A 36 24.79 -4.84 11.68
CA GLY A 36 23.65 -3.98 11.40
C GLY A 36 22.65 -3.98 12.55
N GLU A 37 22.28 -2.79 12.98
CA GLU A 37 21.25 -2.58 13.99
C GLU A 37 19.96 -3.24 13.49
N ALA A 38 19.56 -4.32 14.18
CA ALA A 38 18.21 -4.85 14.05
C ALA A 38 17.28 -3.69 14.41
N VAL A 39 16.41 -3.30 13.49
CA VAL A 39 15.36 -2.31 13.76
C VAL A 39 14.60 -2.81 14.98
N GLY A 40 14.79 -2.13 16.12
CA GLY A 40 14.19 -2.52 17.39
C GLY A 40 12.68 -2.67 17.22
N GLN A 41 12.12 -3.69 17.89
CA GLN A 41 10.66 -3.84 17.96
C GLN A 41 10.05 -2.50 18.35
N ILE A 42 9.21 -1.94 17.46
CA ILE A 42 8.50 -0.70 17.72
C ILE A 42 7.57 -0.99 18.90
N GLN A 43 7.91 -0.45 20.08
CA GLN A 43 7.02 -0.55 21.23
C GLN A 43 5.87 0.45 21.03
N TYR A 44 4.69 -0.07 20.75
CA TYR A 44 3.45 0.70 20.68
C TYR A 44 2.97 1.06 22.09
N THR A 45 3.70 1.93 22.78
CA THR A 45 3.40 2.30 24.16
C THR A 45 2.11 3.10 24.31
N GLN A 46 1.54 3.62 23.23
CA GLN A 46 0.35 4.46 23.21
C GLN A 46 -0.76 3.95 22.28
N THR A 47 -0.52 2.92 21.47
CA THR A 47 -1.52 2.37 20.55
C THR A 47 -2.34 1.27 21.24
N ARG A 48 -3.67 1.39 21.21
CA ARG A 48 -4.58 0.37 21.73
C ARG A 48 -4.35 -0.96 21.01
N SER A 49 -3.97 -2.00 21.75
CA SER A 49 -3.81 -3.35 21.19
C SER A 49 -5.06 -4.18 21.44
N VAL A 50 -5.53 -4.87 20.41
CA VAL A 50 -6.68 -5.79 20.43
C VAL A 50 -6.26 -7.11 19.82
N ASN A 51 -6.56 -8.21 20.48
CA ASN A 51 -6.25 -9.54 19.94
C ASN A 51 -7.47 -10.06 19.16
N VAL A 52 -7.38 -10.08 17.85
CA VAL A 52 -8.46 -10.54 16.97
C VAL A 52 -8.34 -12.04 16.73
N SER A 53 -9.45 -12.77 16.88
CA SER A 53 -9.49 -14.22 16.64
C SER A 53 -9.15 -14.57 15.19
N ARG A 54 -8.29 -15.58 15.00
CA ARG A 54 -7.95 -16.08 13.66
C ARG A 54 -9.16 -16.62 12.90
N ASP A 55 -10.11 -17.22 13.60
CA ASP A 55 -11.32 -17.78 12.98
C ASP A 55 -12.24 -16.65 12.50
N PHE A 56 -12.36 -15.58 13.28
CA PHE A 56 -13.09 -14.37 12.85
C PHE A 56 -12.44 -13.74 11.60
N LEU A 57 -11.10 -13.62 11.58
CA LEU A 57 -10.39 -13.11 10.41
C LEU A 57 -10.63 -13.97 9.17
N ARG A 58 -10.64 -15.30 9.31
CA ARG A 58 -10.96 -16.23 8.21
C ARG A 58 -12.39 -16.06 7.70
N GLU A 59 -13.36 -15.95 8.59
CA GLU A 59 -14.77 -15.67 8.25
C GLU A 59 -14.88 -14.37 7.43
N LYS A 60 -14.16 -13.35 7.84
CA LYS A 60 -14.07 -12.05 7.12
C LYS A 60 -13.16 -12.09 5.89
N ARG A 61 -12.59 -13.23 5.52
CA ARG A 61 -11.65 -13.40 4.40
C ARG A 61 -10.36 -12.58 4.54
N VAL A 62 -9.99 -12.23 5.75
CA VAL A 62 -8.67 -11.66 6.07
C VAL A 62 -7.72 -12.82 6.31
N VAL A 63 -7.07 -13.29 5.25
CA VAL A 63 -6.35 -14.57 5.26
C VAL A 63 -4.86 -14.46 4.99
N SER A 64 -4.38 -13.29 4.53
CA SER A 64 -2.96 -13.06 4.29
C SER A 64 -2.17 -13.31 5.57
N GLY A 65 -1.13 -14.15 5.47
CA GLY A 65 -0.29 -14.52 6.62
C GLY A 65 -0.89 -15.52 7.62
N LEU A 66 -2.16 -15.92 7.48
CA LEU A 66 -2.82 -16.83 8.42
C LEU A 66 -2.90 -18.29 7.94
N THR A 67 -2.94 -18.51 6.64
CA THR A 67 -3.06 -19.83 6.00
C THR A 67 -2.22 -19.88 4.73
N GLN A 68 -1.84 -21.10 4.30
CA GLN A 68 -1.23 -21.34 3.00
C GLN A 68 -2.31 -21.87 2.05
N ASN A 69 -2.66 -21.08 1.05
CA ASN A 69 -3.56 -21.46 -0.03
C ASN A 69 -3.34 -20.52 -1.23
N ALA A 70 -3.90 -20.85 -2.39
CA ALA A 70 -3.76 -20.06 -3.62
C ALA A 70 -4.16 -18.59 -3.45
N PHE A 71 -5.12 -18.30 -2.59
CA PHE A 71 -5.57 -16.92 -2.32
C PHE A 71 -4.51 -16.11 -1.56
N THR A 72 -3.87 -16.70 -0.54
CA THR A 72 -2.77 -16.06 0.20
C THR A 72 -1.53 -15.89 -0.67
N ASP A 73 -1.24 -16.85 -1.55
CA ASP A 73 -0.11 -16.76 -2.47
C ASP A 73 -0.30 -15.65 -3.51
N ALA A 74 -1.53 -15.44 -4.00
CA ALA A 74 -1.85 -14.30 -4.86
C ALA A 74 -1.56 -12.95 -4.18
N TYR A 75 -1.93 -12.80 -2.89
CA TYR A 75 -1.61 -11.59 -2.14
C TYR A 75 -0.11 -11.43 -1.84
N LYS A 76 0.63 -12.51 -1.64
CA LYS A 76 2.10 -12.43 -1.50
C LYS A 76 2.77 -11.95 -2.80
N ILE A 77 2.31 -12.46 -3.96
CA ILE A 77 2.80 -12.00 -5.27
C ILE A 77 2.48 -10.52 -5.45
N LEU A 78 1.24 -10.10 -5.19
CA LEU A 78 0.82 -8.71 -5.26
C LEU A 78 1.66 -7.83 -4.33
N CYS A 79 1.83 -8.25 -3.08
CA CYS A 79 2.65 -7.56 -2.08
C CYS A 79 4.09 -7.35 -2.59
N THR A 80 4.73 -8.40 -3.08
CA THR A 80 6.11 -8.33 -3.60
C THR A 80 6.21 -7.33 -4.76
N GLN A 81 5.28 -7.37 -5.72
CA GLN A 81 5.28 -6.48 -6.86
C GLN A 81 5.04 -5.02 -6.46
N VAL A 82 4.09 -4.78 -5.54
CA VAL A 82 3.77 -3.44 -5.05
C VAL A 82 4.95 -2.87 -4.28
N LEU A 83 5.51 -3.62 -3.32
CA LEU A 83 6.65 -3.18 -2.52
C LEU A 83 7.89 -2.88 -3.37
N GLN A 84 8.17 -3.70 -4.39
CA GLN A 84 9.29 -3.46 -5.29
C GLN A 84 9.11 -2.12 -6.02
N LYS A 85 7.95 -1.89 -6.65
CA LYS A 85 7.68 -0.63 -7.37
C LYS A 85 7.72 0.58 -6.44
N MET A 86 7.18 0.48 -5.23
CA MET A 86 7.20 1.57 -4.26
C MET A 86 8.64 1.88 -3.80
N ARG A 87 9.46 0.86 -3.54
CA ARG A 87 10.87 1.04 -3.17
C ARG A 87 11.70 1.67 -4.29
N ASP A 88 11.53 1.19 -5.52
CA ASP A 88 12.25 1.70 -6.69
C ASP A 88 11.94 3.18 -6.96
N ALA A 89 10.72 3.62 -6.64
CA ALA A 89 10.27 4.99 -6.79
C ALA A 89 10.46 5.88 -5.53
N GLY A 90 10.87 5.31 -4.40
CA GLY A 90 10.98 6.02 -3.13
C GLY A 90 9.62 6.40 -2.52
N TRP A 91 8.56 5.66 -2.83
CA TRP A 91 7.19 5.90 -2.37
C TRP A 91 6.88 5.14 -1.09
N ASN A 92 6.02 5.73 -0.24
CA ASN A 92 5.55 5.07 0.98
C ASN A 92 4.05 5.28 1.28
N ALA A 93 3.33 6.04 0.44
CA ALA A 93 1.89 6.27 0.57
C ALA A 93 1.15 5.74 -0.67
N LEU A 94 0.29 4.74 -0.48
CA LEU A 94 -0.46 4.07 -1.53
C LEU A 94 -1.95 4.16 -1.28
N ALA A 95 -2.72 4.70 -2.23
CA ALA A 95 -4.17 4.62 -2.23
C ALA A 95 -4.64 3.31 -2.88
N VAL A 96 -5.68 2.71 -2.33
CA VAL A 96 -6.41 1.59 -2.92
C VAL A 96 -7.83 2.04 -3.19
N THR A 97 -8.26 1.98 -4.43
CA THR A 97 -9.59 2.42 -4.88
C THR A 97 -10.13 1.52 -5.98
N SER A 98 -11.31 1.81 -6.48
CA SER A 98 -11.96 1.06 -7.57
C SER A 98 -12.76 2.00 -8.46
N PRO A 99 -13.09 1.62 -9.71
CA PRO A 99 -14.05 2.38 -10.52
C PRO A 99 -15.41 2.49 -9.86
N GLY A 100 -15.98 1.37 -9.41
CA GLY A 100 -17.33 1.29 -8.85
C GLY A 100 -17.39 0.63 -7.47
N ASP A 101 -18.62 0.50 -6.97
CA ASP A 101 -18.90 -0.14 -5.70
C ASP A 101 -18.84 -1.68 -5.77
N GLY A 102 -18.46 -2.31 -4.64
CA GLY A 102 -18.51 -3.76 -4.49
C GLY A 102 -17.42 -4.52 -5.25
N GLU A 103 -16.40 -3.85 -5.80
CA GLU A 103 -15.28 -4.48 -6.52
C GLU A 103 -14.21 -5.08 -5.60
N GLY A 104 -14.37 -4.91 -4.27
CA GLY A 104 -13.53 -5.53 -3.25
C GLY A 104 -12.28 -4.74 -2.88
N LYS A 105 -12.25 -3.42 -3.13
CA LYS A 105 -11.13 -2.52 -2.78
C LYS A 105 -10.71 -2.63 -1.31
N THR A 106 -11.67 -2.54 -0.37
CA THR A 106 -11.40 -2.59 1.07
C THR A 106 -10.77 -3.92 1.49
N LEU A 107 -11.33 -5.05 1.03
CA LEU A 107 -10.76 -6.36 1.33
C LEU A 107 -9.38 -6.56 0.69
N THR A 108 -9.16 -6.00 -0.50
CA THR A 108 -7.85 -5.99 -1.15
C THR A 108 -6.85 -5.14 -0.36
N ALA A 109 -7.24 -3.94 0.08
CA ALA A 109 -6.39 -3.08 0.90
C ALA A 109 -5.99 -3.75 2.22
N ILE A 110 -6.95 -4.39 2.91
CA ILE A 110 -6.72 -5.13 4.16
C ILE A 110 -5.74 -6.28 3.96
N ASN A 111 -6.00 -7.18 2.99
CA ASN A 111 -5.14 -8.35 2.78
C ASN A 111 -3.75 -7.95 2.27
N LEU A 112 -3.65 -6.91 1.45
CA LEU A 112 -2.36 -6.35 1.03
C LEU A 112 -1.60 -5.77 2.23
N ALA A 113 -2.27 -4.98 3.10
CA ALA A 113 -1.67 -4.42 4.31
C ALA A 113 -1.17 -5.49 5.27
N VAL A 114 -1.98 -6.53 5.50
CA VAL A 114 -1.59 -7.68 6.34
C VAL A 114 -0.41 -8.42 5.72
N SER A 115 -0.42 -8.68 4.41
CA SER A 115 0.69 -9.32 3.71
C SER A 115 1.99 -8.54 3.85
N MET A 116 1.94 -7.21 3.67
CA MET A 116 3.09 -6.32 3.84
C MET A 116 3.61 -6.30 5.29
N ALA A 117 2.70 -6.33 6.28
CA ALA A 117 3.07 -6.30 7.69
C ALA A 117 3.73 -7.59 8.20
N MET A 118 3.62 -8.67 7.42
CA MET A 118 4.32 -9.94 7.68
C MET A 118 5.75 -9.96 7.11
N GLU A 119 6.11 -8.99 6.27
CA GLU A 119 7.47 -8.85 5.76
C GLU A 119 8.42 -8.36 6.86
N VAL A 120 9.67 -8.85 6.80
CA VAL A 120 10.70 -8.50 7.79
C VAL A 120 11.03 -7.00 7.72
N ASN A 121 11.04 -6.34 8.87
CA ASN A 121 11.35 -4.91 9.02
C ASN A 121 10.36 -3.96 8.33
N GLN A 122 9.15 -4.42 7.99
CA GLN A 122 8.12 -3.58 7.40
C GLN A 122 7.07 -3.20 8.46
N THR A 123 6.78 -1.92 8.60
CA THR A 123 5.64 -1.41 9.39
C THR A 123 4.55 -0.92 8.42
N VAL A 124 3.31 -1.25 8.70
CA VAL A 124 2.17 -0.89 7.85
C VAL A 124 1.09 -0.18 8.67
N LEU A 125 0.64 0.95 8.15
CA LEU A 125 -0.55 1.63 8.62
C LEU A 125 -1.62 1.55 7.53
N LEU A 126 -2.77 0.99 7.86
CA LEU A 126 -3.97 1.05 7.01
C LEU A 126 -4.91 2.12 7.53
N VAL A 127 -5.21 3.08 6.68
CA VAL A 127 -6.14 4.18 6.96
C VAL A 127 -7.45 3.93 6.23
N ASP A 128 -8.54 3.84 6.97
CA ASP A 128 -9.88 3.82 6.39
C ASP A 128 -10.29 5.26 6.02
N ALA A 129 -10.01 5.64 4.79
CA ALA A 129 -10.34 6.94 4.25
C ALA A 129 -11.64 6.93 3.41
N ASN A 130 -12.41 5.83 3.46
CA ASN A 130 -13.77 5.78 2.94
C ASN A 130 -14.76 6.37 3.97
N LEU A 131 -14.68 7.68 4.16
CA LEU A 131 -15.45 8.37 5.21
C LEU A 131 -16.97 8.40 4.96
N ARG A 132 -17.45 8.03 3.79
CA ARG A 132 -18.89 7.82 3.53
C ARG A 132 -19.39 6.52 4.16
N HIS A 133 -18.60 5.46 4.02
CA HIS A 133 -18.95 4.12 4.48
C HIS A 133 -17.72 3.46 5.10
N PRO A 134 -17.26 3.93 6.27
CA PRO A 134 -16.12 3.35 6.97
C PRO A 134 -16.41 1.89 7.33
N SER A 135 -15.55 0.97 6.92
CA SER A 135 -15.81 -0.47 7.10
C SER A 135 -14.60 -1.31 7.47
N VAL A 136 -13.38 -0.78 7.43
CA VAL A 136 -12.17 -1.54 7.76
C VAL A 136 -12.28 -2.16 9.16
N HIS A 137 -12.81 -1.45 10.14
CA HIS A 137 -12.96 -1.91 11.52
C HIS A 137 -13.85 -3.16 11.65
N GLU A 138 -14.85 -3.33 10.76
CA GLU A 138 -15.76 -4.48 10.77
C GLU A 138 -15.06 -5.80 10.41
N TYR A 139 -14.03 -5.73 9.55
CA TYR A 139 -13.22 -6.89 9.17
C TYR A 139 -12.36 -7.43 10.31
N PHE A 140 -12.15 -6.62 11.34
CA PHE A 140 -11.38 -6.99 12.53
C PHE A 140 -12.26 -7.10 13.79
N GLY A 141 -13.58 -6.93 13.67
CA GLY A 141 -14.51 -6.95 14.81
C GLY A 141 -14.23 -5.86 15.84
N LEU A 142 -13.64 -4.74 15.42
CA LEU A 142 -13.28 -3.65 16.31
C LEU A 142 -14.49 -2.78 16.63
N LYS A 143 -14.68 -2.47 17.91
CA LYS A 143 -15.58 -1.40 18.32
C LYS A 143 -14.82 -0.08 18.24
N VAL A 144 -15.29 0.82 17.39
CA VAL A 144 -14.68 2.12 17.11
C VAL A 144 -15.53 3.21 17.75
N GLU A 145 -14.96 3.93 18.71
CA GLU A 145 -15.61 5.08 19.36
C GLU A 145 -15.28 6.38 18.62
N ALA A 146 -14.04 6.47 18.12
CA ALA A 146 -13.53 7.59 17.33
C ALA A 146 -12.57 7.08 16.26
N GLY A 147 -12.43 7.84 15.16
CA GLY A 147 -11.56 7.52 14.04
C GLY A 147 -11.11 8.75 13.26
N LEU A 148 -10.75 8.55 12.00
CA LEU A 148 -10.27 9.60 11.11
C LEU A 148 -11.27 10.77 11.00
N SER A 149 -12.58 10.47 10.94
CA SER A 149 -13.63 11.50 10.93
C SER A 149 -13.57 12.41 12.16
N ASP A 150 -13.36 11.81 13.34
CA ASP A 150 -13.29 12.57 14.60
C ASP A 150 -11.98 13.37 14.68
N TYR A 151 -10.87 12.83 14.17
CA TYR A 151 -9.61 13.58 14.03
C TYR A 151 -9.78 14.79 13.11
N LEU A 152 -10.49 14.66 11.99
CA LEU A 152 -10.65 15.75 11.01
C LEU A 152 -11.64 16.83 11.48
N THR A 153 -12.67 16.46 12.25
CA THR A 153 -13.74 17.37 12.66
C THR A 153 -13.61 17.89 14.10
N SER A 154 -12.79 17.22 14.90
CA SER A 154 -12.57 17.51 16.32
C SER A 154 -11.10 17.40 16.66
N ASP A 155 -10.69 17.85 17.83
CA ASP A 155 -9.27 17.78 18.24
C ASP A 155 -8.92 16.46 18.96
N VAL A 156 -9.39 15.32 18.42
CA VAL A 156 -9.03 13.99 18.96
C VAL A 156 -7.60 13.67 18.55
N PRO A 157 -6.69 13.38 19.52
CA PRO A 157 -5.31 13.03 19.23
C PRO A 157 -5.22 11.73 18.41
N LEU A 158 -4.29 11.70 17.44
CA LEU A 158 -4.12 10.55 16.53
C LEU A 158 -3.79 9.25 17.28
N GLU A 159 -2.97 9.33 18.35
CA GLU A 159 -2.59 8.20 19.20
C GLU A 159 -3.77 7.50 19.87
N ASN A 160 -4.85 8.22 20.14
CA ASN A 160 -6.03 7.68 20.82
C ASN A 160 -6.96 6.89 19.88
N ILE A 161 -6.79 7.05 18.56
CA ILE A 161 -7.64 6.41 17.54
C ILE A 161 -6.92 5.32 16.74
N LEU A 162 -5.61 5.15 16.94
CA LEU A 162 -4.85 4.06 16.33
C LEU A 162 -5.11 2.74 17.05
N VAL A 163 -5.27 1.65 16.27
CA VAL A 163 -5.52 0.31 16.80
C VAL A 163 -4.53 -0.69 16.21
N ASN A 164 -3.88 -1.49 17.07
CA ASN A 164 -3.09 -2.64 16.66
C ASN A 164 -3.94 -3.92 16.84
N PRO A 165 -4.29 -4.63 15.75
CA PRO A 165 -5.12 -5.84 15.84
C PRO A 165 -4.33 -7.11 16.22
N GLY A 166 -3.07 -7.00 16.64
CA GLY A 166 -2.23 -8.13 17.02
C GLY A 166 -1.64 -8.91 15.85
N ILE A 167 -1.51 -8.29 14.69
CA ILE A 167 -0.98 -8.93 13.47
C ILE A 167 0.34 -8.26 13.07
N GLY A 168 1.48 -8.88 13.37
CA GLY A 168 2.80 -8.33 12.99
C GLY A 168 2.95 -6.84 13.35
N ASN A 169 3.59 -6.09 12.45
CA ASN A 169 3.76 -4.65 12.59
C ASN A 169 2.62 -3.86 11.90
N PHE A 170 1.38 -4.28 12.10
CA PHE A 170 0.19 -3.73 11.48
C PHE A 170 -0.58 -2.82 12.43
N VAL A 171 -0.93 -1.62 11.96
CA VAL A 171 -1.76 -0.65 12.68
C VAL A 171 -2.89 -0.19 11.77
N ILE A 172 -4.05 0.06 12.35
CA ILE A 172 -5.24 0.56 11.67
C ILE A 172 -5.56 1.95 12.22
N LEU A 173 -5.85 2.88 11.32
CA LEU A 173 -6.58 4.11 11.62
C LEU A 173 -8.00 3.93 11.09
N PRO A 174 -8.98 3.63 11.96
CA PRO A 174 -10.37 3.45 11.54
C PRO A 174 -10.96 4.75 10.99
N GLY A 175 -11.94 4.66 10.12
CA GLY A 175 -12.62 5.84 9.54
C GLY A 175 -13.47 6.62 10.54
N GLY A 176 -13.96 5.96 11.59
CA GLY A 176 -14.83 6.58 12.59
C GLY A 176 -16.29 6.65 12.13
N LYS A 177 -16.98 7.74 12.44
CA LYS A 177 -18.38 7.94 12.05
C LYS A 177 -18.49 8.36 10.59
N PRO A 178 -19.51 7.91 9.84
CA PRO A 178 -19.76 8.37 8.48
C PRO A 178 -19.94 9.90 8.40
N LEU A 179 -19.35 10.52 7.36
CA LEU A 179 -19.46 11.94 7.09
C LEU A 179 -20.18 12.20 5.77
N LEU A 180 -21.16 13.13 5.80
CA LEU A 180 -21.85 13.59 4.59
C LEU A 180 -20.94 14.49 3.72
N ASN A 181 -20.06 15.27 4.35
CA ASN A 181 -19.09 16.17 3.71
C ASN A 181 -17.69 15.53 3.60
N SER A 182 -17.65 14.22 3.29
CA SER A 182 -16.41 13.44 3.26
C SER A 182 -15.40 13.98 2.25
N SER A 183 -15.82 14.43 1.08
CA SER A 183 -14.91 14.95 0.05
C SER A 183 -14.20 16.23 0.49
N GLU A 184 -14.92 17.14 1.17
CA GLU A 184 -14.35 18.37 1.72
C GLU A 184 -13.35 18.06 2.85
N MET A 185 -13.68 17.07 3.69
CA MET A 185 -12.78 16.65 4.77
C MET A 185 -11.52 15.99 4.23
N LEU A 186 -11.64 15.12 3.23
CA LEU A 186 -10.50 14.47 2.58
C LEU A 186 -9.64 15.44 1.78
N GLY A 187 -10.23 16.49 1.19
CA GLY A 187 -9.51 17.55 0.49
C GLY A 187 -8.98 18.66 1.42
N SER A 188 -9.19 18.57 2.73
CA SER A 188 -8.84 19.64 3.67
C SER A 188 -7.33 19.78 3.91
N PRO A 189 -6.84 20.99 4.28
CA PRO A 189 -5.46 21.18 4.69
C PRO A 189 -5.04 20.28 5.87
N ARG A 190 -6.00 19.99 6.78
CA ARG A 190 -5.76 19.09 7.92
C ARG A 190 -5.48 17.65 7.48
N MET A 191 -6.21 17.16 6.46
CA MET A 191 -5.92 15.85 5.87
C MET A 191 -4.58 15.82 5.15
N ALA A 192 -4.25 16.87 4.40
CA ALA A 192 -2.95 16.99 3.73
C ALA A 192 -1.78 16.94 4.74
N GLN A 193 -1.90 17.67 5.85
CA GLN A 193 -0.91 17.68 6.94
C GLN A 193 -0.79 16.30 7.59
N LEU A 194 -1.92 15.62 7.85
CA LEU A 194 -1.92 14.26 8.39
C LEU A 194 -1.16 13.29 7.47
N VAL A 195 -1.47 13.30 6.16
CA VAL A 195 -0.79 12.41 5.21
C VAL A 195 0.71 12.68 5.20
N GLN A 196 1.11 13.94 5.19
CA GLN A 196 2.54 14.32 5.24
C GLN A 196 3.20 13.84 6.53
N GLU A 197 2.57 14.01 7.69
CA GLU A 197 3.08 13.50 8.96
C GLU A 197 3.21 11.97 8.94
N LEU A 198 2.20 11.25 8.47
CA LEU A 198 2.21 9.79 8.39
C LEU A 198 3.33 9.27 7.47
N LYS A 199 3.61 9.97 6.37
CA LYS A 199 4.71 9.65 5.43
C LYS A 199 6.09 9.85 6.04
N GLN A 200 6.27 10.88 6.87
CA GLN A 200 7.58 11.29 7.40
C GLN A 200 7.94 10.64 8.73
N ARG A 201 6.94 10.28 9.55
CA ARG A 201 7.14 9.87 10.96
C ARG A 201 8.00 8.62 11.11
N TYR A 202 7.97 7.71 10.13
CA TYR A 202 8.74 6.46 10.18
C TYR A 202 9.20 6.08 8.78
N PRO A 203 10.52 6.13 8.48
CA PRO A 203 11.05 5.89 7.12
C PRO A 203 10.74 4.52 6.52
N ALA A 204 10.57 3.49 7.37
CA ALA A 204 10.24 2.13 6.94
C ALA A 204 8.74 1.83 6.95
N ARG A 205 7.88 2.85 7.15
CA ARG A 205 6.43 2.65 7.20
C ARG A 205 5.81 2.82 5.82
N ILE A 206 4.99 1.83 5.43
CA ILE A 206 4.06 1.97 4.32
C ILE A 206 2.70 2.41 4.87
N VAL A 207 2.10 3.41 4.25
CA VAL A 207 0.76 3.88 4.56
C VAL A 207 -0.16 3.54 3.40
N LEU A 208 -1.16 2.69 3.67
CA LEU A 208 -2.22 2.37 2.72
C LEU A 208 -3.48 3.13 3.08
N PHE A 209 -4.14 3.70 2.09
CA PHE A 209 -5.41 4.40 2.25
C PHE A 209 -6.50 3.65 1.48
N ASP A 210 -7.50 3.12 2.18
CA ASP A 210 -8.72 2.58 1.56
C ASP A 210 -9.64 3.74 1.20
N LEU A 211 -9.82 4.00 -0.09
CA LEU A 211 -10.61 5.11 -0.60
C LEU A 211 -11.97 4.64 -1.13
N PRO A 212 -12.98 5.51 -1.18
CA PRO A 212 -14.22 5.23 -1.91
C PRO A 212 -13.98 5.08 -3.42
N PRO A 213 -14.96 4.54 -4.18
CA PRO A 213 -14.84 4.37 -5.62
C PRO A 213 -14.77 5.71 -6.37
N LEU A 214 -13.97 5.75 -7.44
CA LEU A 214 -13.64 6.96 -8.19
C LEU A 214 -14.80 7.56 -8.98
N LEU A 215 -15.69 6.70 -9.52
CA LEU A 215 -16.75 7.16 -10.43
C LEU A 215 -18.01 7.60 -9.69
N ASN A 216 -18.12 7.29 -8.39
CA ASN A 216 -19.35 7.52 -7.61
C ASN A 216 -19.27 8.76 -6.71
N ALA A 217 -18.06 9.26 -6.43
CA ALA A 217 -17.86 10.37 -5.50
C ALA A 217 -16.55 11.14 -5.77
N ALA A 218 -16.54 12.42 -5.41
CA ALA A 218 -15.36 13.27 -5.52
C ALA A 218 -14.27 12.99 -4.47
N ASP A 219 -14.57 12.18 -3.49
CA ASP A 219 -13.73 11.89 -2.31
C ASP A 219 -12.33 11.40 -2.68
N ALA A 220 -12.28 10.36 -3.52
CA ALA A 220 -11.01 9.80 -3.96
C ALA A 220 -10.19 10.79 -4.81
N LEU A 221 -10.86 11.62 -5.60
CA LEU A 221 -10.21 12.67 -6.42
C LEU A 221 -9.66 13.80 -5.56
N ALA A 222 -10.40 14.21 -4.53
CA ALA A 222 -9.94 15.24 -3.58
C ALA A 222 -8.70 14.78 -2.79
N PHE A 223 -8.61 13.47 -2.53
CA PHE A 223 -7.51 12.87 -1.77
C PHE A 223 -6.30 12.45 -2.62
N ALA A 224 -6.51 12.05 -3.87
CA ALA A 224 -5.48 11.50 -4.74
C ALA A 224 -4.17 12.30 -4.83
N PRO A 225 -4.17 13.65 -4.78
CA PRO A 225 -2.93 14.44 -4.83
C PRO A 225 -1.99 14.26 -3.64
N TYR A 226 -2.46 13.68 -2.52
CA TYR A 226 -1.65 13.57 -1.29
C TYR A 226 -0.83 12.29 -1.22
N VAL A 227 -1.16 11.27 -2.03
CA VAL A 227 -0.45 9.98 -2.07
C VAL A 227 0.54 9.90 -3.21
N ASP A 228 1.50 8.98 -3.09
CA ASP A 228 2.54 8.79 -4.10
C ASP A 228 2.01 8.00 -5.30
N ALA A 229 1.14 7.03 -5.03
CA ALA A 229 0.57 6.16 -6.06
C ALA A 229 -0.83 5.67 -5.69
N ALA A 230 -1.54 5.15 -6.69
CA ALA A 230 -2.83 4.50 -6.53
C ALA A 230 -2.82 3.09 -7.15
N LEU A 231 -3.51 2.15 -6.49
CA LEU A 231 -3.80 0.81 -6.97
C LEU A 231 -5.30 0.72 -7.29
N LEU A 232 -5.63 0.36 -8.52
CA LEU A 232 -7.01 0.28 -9.00
C LEU A 232 -7.50 -1.17 -8.91
N VAL A 233 -8.51 -1.42 -8.09
CA VAL A 233 -9.14 -2.75 -7.96
C VAL A 233 -10.33 -2.83 -8.89
N VAL A 234 -10.38 -3.86 -9.73
CA VAL A 234 -11.47 -4.10 -10.68
C VAL A 234 -12.01 -5.52 -10.50
N GLN A 235 -13.30 -5.71 -10.75
CA GLN A 235 -13.94 -7.02 -10.62
C GLN A 235 -14.02 -7.69 -11.99
N GLU A 236 -13.58 -8.96 -12.07
CA GLU A 236 -13.73 -9.77 -13.29
C GLU A 236 -15.21 -9.88 -13.69
N ALA A 237 -15.46 -9.78 -15.00
CA ALA A 237 -16.78 -9.90 -15.62
C ALA A 237 -17.83 -8.85 -15.18
N LYS A 238 -17.46 -7.88 -14.29
CA LYS A 238 -18.37 -6.81 -13.84
C LYS A 238 -17.89 -5.43 -14.24
N THR A 239 -16.63 -5.10 -13.98
CA THR A 239 -16.08 -3.77 -14.28
C THR A 239 -15.89 -3.63 -15.79
N LYS A 240 -16.55 -2.64 -16.39
CA LYS A 240 -16.44 -2.39 -17.82
C LYS A 240 -15.09 -1.75 -18.16
N ALA A 241 -14.55 -2.04 -19.35
CA ALA A 241 -13.29 -1.46 -19.81
C ALA A 241 -13.34 0.08 -19.88
N GLU A 242 -14.50 0.64 -20.20
CA GLU A 242 -14.75 2.08 -20.24
C GLU A 242 -14.61 2.70 -18.84
N ASP A 243 -15.14 2.04 -17.81
CA ASP A 243 -15.06 2.50 -16.40
C ASP A 243 -13.61 2.45 -15.90
N ILE A 244 -12.85 1.41 -16.29
CA ILE A 244 -11.41 1.31 -15.96
C ILE A 244 -10.64 2.46 -16.59
N THR A 245 -10.90 2.73 -17.89
CA THR A 245 -10.24 3.83 -18.62
C THR A 245 -10.55 5.18 -17.97
N ARG A 246 -11.83 5.43 -17.69
CA ARG A 246 -12.28 6.68 -17.05
C ARG A 246 -11.68 6.84 -15.63
N ALA A 247 -11.64 5.78 -14.85
CA ALA A 247 -11.04 5.80 -13.52
C ALA A 247 -9.53 6.09 -13.58
N ALA A 248 -8.81 5.49 -14.55
CA ALA A 248 -7.39 5.76 -14.78
C ALA A 248 -7.14 7.20 -15.24
N GLU A 249 -8.00 7.77 -16.09
CA GLU A 249 -7.92 9.18 -16.49
C GLU A 249 -8.13 10.13 -15.32
N LEU A 250 -9.08 9.83 -14.43
CA LEU A 250 -9.34 10.61 -13.22
C LEU A 250 -8.18 10.61 -12.24
N LEU A 251 -7.38 9.53 -12.22
CA LEU A 251 -6.14 9.44 -11.43
C LEU A 251 -4.94 10.12 -12.11
N GLY A 252 -5.12 10.87 -13.19
CA GLY A 252 -4.06 11.43 -14.02
C GLY A 252 -3.05 12.31 -13.29
N SER A 253 -3.38 12.84 -12.11
CA SER A 253 -2.45 13.59 -11.22
C SER A 253 -1.70 12.68 -10.23
N THR A 254 -2.04 11.40 -10.16
CA THR A 254 -1.46 10.43 -9.22
C THR A 254 -0.88 9.26 -10.02
N ASN A 255 0.26 8.73 -9.61
CA ASN A 255 0.88 7.61 -10.30
C ASN A 255 0.00 6.35 -10.16
N LEU A 256 -0.56 5.86 -11.26
CA LEU A 256 -1.26 4.58 -11.27
C LEU A 256 -0.22 3.45 -11.21
N LEU A 257 -0.06 2.83 -10.04
CA LEU A 257 0.89 1.74 -9.81
C LEU A 257 0.52 0.49 -10.60
N GLY A 258 -0.78 0.23 -10.73
CA GLY A 258 -1.31 -0.89 -11.48
C GLY A 258 -2.78 -1.16 -11.21
N THR A 259 -3.28 -2.24 -11.82
CA THR A 259 -4.65 -2.72 -11.65
C THR A 259 -4.64 -4.13 -11.07
N VAL A 260 -5.51 -4.39 -10.10
CA VAL A 260 -5.75 -5.72 -9.50
C VAL A 260 -7.07 -6.26 -10.01
N LEU A 261 -7.03 -7.40 -10.70
CA LEU A 261 -8.22 -8.14 -11.06
C LEU A 261 -8.68 -8.97 -9.86
N ASN A 262 -9.81 -8.60 -9.28
CA ASN A 262 -10.39 -9.23 -8.11
C ASN A 262 -11.61 -10.08 -8.48
N GLN A 263 -11.99 -10.98 -7.58
CA GLN A 263 -13.14 -11.88 -7.73
C GLN A 263 -13.07 -12.72 -9.02
N SER A 264 -11.85 -13.12 -9.41
CA SER A 264 -11.64 -13.94 -10.59
C SER A 264 -12.32 -15.30 -10.44
N ILE A 265 -13.10 -15.68 -11.47
CA ILE A 265 -13.81 -16.96 -11.55
C ILE A 265 -12.85 -18.03 -12.10
N SER A 266 -11.87 -17.61 -12.92
CA SER A 266 -10.87 -18.49 -13.51
C SER A 266 -9.75 -18.72 -12.50
N GLY A 267 -9.75 -19.82 -11.79
CA GLY A 267 -8.76 -20.21 -10.77
C GLY A 267 -7.32 -20.42 -11.28
N ASN A 268 -6.93 -19.90 -12.42
CA ASN A 268 -5.57 -19.94 -12.96
C ASN A 268 -4.81 -18.68 -12.60
N VAL A 269 -3.98 -18.81 -11.59
CA VAL A 269 -2.99 -17.82 -11.16
C VAL A 269 -1.93 -17.68 -12.25
N VAL A 270 -1.87 -16.47 -12.82
CA VAL A 270 -0.69 -15.82 -13.41
C VAL A 270 0.05 -16.57 -14.52
N GLU A 271 -0.38 -16.35 -15.74
CA GLU A 271 0.59 -16.18 -16.82
C GLU A 271 1.12 -14.74 -16.79
N GLN A 272 2.42 -14.61 -16.52
CA GLN A 272 3.17 -13.37 -16.70
C GLN A 272 3.15 -12.96 -18.17
N GLN A 273 2.16 -12.21 -18.60
CA GLN A 273 2.26 -11.44 -19.85
C GLN A 273 2.69 -10.01 -19.45
N SER A 274 3.99 -9.77 -19.57
CA SER A 274 4.57 -8.43 -19.72
C SER A 274 4.03 -7.82 -21.01
N GLY A 275 2.91 -7.14 -20.92
CA GLY A 275 2.25 -6.53 -22.08
C GLY A 275 0.74 -6.42 -21.87
N GLY A 276 0.32 -5.89 -20.73
CA GLY A 276 -1.10 -5.74 -20.40
C GLY A 276 -1.85 -4.88 -21.42
N LEU A 277 -3.13 -5.15 -21.56
CA LEU A 277 -4.11 -4.52 -22.45
C LEU A 277 -4.01 -2.98 -22.46
N LEU A 278 -3.62 -2.37 -21.35
CA LEU A 278 -3.38 -0.94 -21.19
C LEU A 278 -2.17 -0.43 -21.99
N GLY A 279 -1.12 -1.22 -22.17
CA GLY A 279 0.02 -0.85 -23.03
C GLY A 279 -0.32 -0.74 -24.50
N ARG A 280 -1.42 -1.33 -24.97
CA ARG A 280 -1.92 -1.22 -26.34
C ARG A 280 -2.82 0.00 -26.55
N LEU A 281 -3.55 0.46 -25.54
CA LEU A 281 -4.44 1.63 -25.63
C LEU A 281 -3.66 2.95 -25.72
N PHE A 282 -2.49 3.04 -25.09
CA PHE A 282 -1.68 4.28 -25.10
C PHE A 282 -0.69 4.37 -26.28
N ARG A 283 -0.50 3.32 -27.07
CA ARG A 283 0.44 3.32 -28.22
C ARG A 283 -0.15 3.83 -29.54
N ARG A 284 -1.40 4.30 -29.58
CA ARG A 284 -2.09 4.67 -30.81
C ARG A 284 -2.33 6.19 -31.00
N LYS A 285 -1.60 7.04 -30.29
CA LYS A 285 -1.56 8.49 -30.58
C LYS A 285 -0.11 8.96 -30.64
N GLY A 286 0.52 8.76 -31.79
CA GLY A 286 1.85 9.25 -32.12
C GLY A 286 2.21 8.75 -33.50
N GLY A 287 1.58 9.36 -34.54
CA GLY A 287 1.89 9.20 -35.94
C GLY A 287 1.13 10.25 -36.72
#